data_0b3adce9096f4091f51fef23cab02bd3
#
_entry.id   0b3adce9096f4091f51fef23cab02bd3
#
_cell.length_a   1.000
_cell.length_b   1.000
_cell.length_c   1.000
_cell.angle_alpha   90.00
_cell.angle_beta   90.00
_cell.angle_gamma   90.00
#
_symmetry.space_group_name_H-M   'P 1'
#
loop_
_entity.id
_entity.type
_entity.pdbx_description
1 polymer ?
#
loop_
_entity_poly.entity_id
_entity_poly.type
_entity_poly.pdbx_seq_one_letter_code
_entity_poly.pdbx_strand_id
1 'polypeptide(L)'
;MIEKKDQTEYIIKETAKRLFFKEGKFNATTQEIADAAGVNRTLINYYFRSRNNLFKTVFDEAKKMEVNKIDSIMLSNLDFKQKISHFIDTSLEMNHEYPYLETYIVSQINQGLTYKRENVKEQSEEFFKNVKKAMEEGIIEPMEPIQFLLNMVSLINFPLAMRPLLQENLQITDEVYQQLLKDRKEIVLKTLFKN
;
A
#
# COMPACT_ATOMS: atom_id res chain seq x y z
N MET A 1 -3.81 23.63 -26.06
CA MET A 1 -2.42 23.12 -25.94
C MET A 1 -2.11 22.59 -24.51
N ILE A 2 -2.66 23.18 -23.47
CA ILE A 2 -2.50 22.74 -22.06
C ILE A 2 -3.10 21.33 -21.85
N GLU A 3 -4.33 21.06 -22.30
CA GLU A 3 -5.00 19.76 -22.14
C GLU A 3 -4.23 18.56 -22.73
N LYS A 4 -3.60 18.71 -23.89
CA LYS A 4 -2.87 17.62 -24.56
C LYS A 4 -1.54 17.30 -23.86
N LYS A 5 -0.94 18.31 -23.20
CA LYS A 5 0.28 18.15 -22.40
C LYS A 5 -0.01 17.37 -21.13
N ASP A 6 -1.06 17.75 -20.42
CA ASP A 6 -1.47 17.08 -19.17
C ASP A 6 -1.89 15.64 -19.41
N GLN A 7 -2.53 15.36 -20.56
CA GLN A 7 -2.91 14.00 -20.95
C GLN A 7 -1.70 13.09 -21.22
N THR A 8 -0.66 13.59 -21.87
CA THR A 8 0.55 12.81 -22.14
C THR A 8 1.31 12.49 -20.86
N GLU A 9 1.48 13.46 -19.98
CA GLU A 9 2.10 13.26 -18.68
C GLU A 9 1.33 12.21 -17.85
N TYR A 10 0.01 12.31 -17.83
CA TYR A 10 -0.86 11.36 -17.15
C TYR A 10 -0.69 9.94 -17.70
N ILE A 11 -0.71 9.75 -19.04
CA ILE A 11 -0.52 8.43 -19.67
C ILE A 11 0.82 7.83 -19.28
N ILE A 12 1.91 8.62 -19.28
CA ILE A 12 3.23 8.14 -18.88
C ILE A 12 3.22 7.70 -17.41
N LYS A 13 2.62 8.48 -16.50
CA LYS A 13 2.53 8.13 -15.07
C LYS A 13 1.73 6.86 -14.83
N GLU A 14 0.56 6.73 -15.43
CA GLU A 14 -0.27 5.53 -15.26
C GLU A 14 0.41 4.28 -15.85
N THR A 15 1.07 4.42 -17.00
CA THR A 15 1.87 3.32 -17.56
C THR A 15 3.02 2.93 -16.64
N ALA A 16 3.72 3.90 -16.06
CA ALA A 16 4.81 3.64 -15.12
C ALA A 16 4.30 2.97 -13.84
N LYS A 17 3.19 3.42 -13.25
CA LYS A 17 2.55 2.76 -12.09
C LYS A 17 2.20 1.32 -12.40
N ARG A 18 1.59 1.05 -13.55
CA ARG A 18 1.26 -0.30 -14.00
C ARG A 18 2.50 -1.18 -14.10
N LEU A 19 3.54 -0.72 -14.79
CA LEU A 19 4.78 -1.49 -14.97
C LEU A 19 5.48 -1.75 -13.63
N PHE A 20 5.61 -0.73 -12.78
CA PHE A 20 6.34 -0.84 -11.52
C PHE A 20 5.54 -1.61 -10.46
N PHE A 21 4.30 -1.21 -10.20
CA PHE A 21 3.57 -1.65 -9.02
C PHE A 21 2.55 -2.76 -9.30
N LYS A 22 2.07 -2.89 -10.53
CA LYS A 22 1.15 -3.96 -10.91
C LYS A 22 1.87 -5.15 -11.55
N GLU A 23 2.92 -4.91 -12.35
CA GLU A 23 3.68 -5.95 -13.05
C GLU A 23 5.02 -6.29 -12.37
N GLY A 24 5.42 -5.54 -11.34
CA GLY A 24 6.68 -5.77 -10.60
C GLY A 24 7.96 -5.45 -11.40
N LYS A 25 7.84 -4.76 -12.52
CA LYS A 25 8.98 -4.39 -13.39
C LYS A 25 9.72 -3.16 -12.87
N PHE A 26 10.24 -3.24 -11.65
CA PHE A 26 10.92 -2.11 -10.99
C PHE A 26 12.11 -1.55 -11.77
N ASN A 27 12.73 -2.33 -12.64
CA ASN A 27 13.87 -1.95 -13.45
C ASN A 27 13.49 -1.54 -14.90
N ALA A 28 12.18 -1.39 -15.21
CA ALA A 28 11.74 -0.97 -16.53
C ALA A 28 12.48 0.31 -16.95
N THR A 29 13.05 0.29 -18.15
CA THR A 29 13.81 1.40 -18.73
C THR A 29 12.88 2.50 -19.25
N THR A 30 13.41 3.69 -19.47
CA THR A 30 12.64 4.77 -20.14
C THR A 30 12.14 4.38 -21.51
N GLN A 31 12.84 3.49 -22.23
CA GLN A 31 12.39 2.99 -23.53
C GLN A 31 11.18 2.08 -23.36
N GLU A 32 11.26 1.09 -22.48
CA GLU A 32 10.14 0.17 -22.23
C GLU A 32 8.88 0.90 -21.73
N ILE A 33 9.05 1.93 -20.88
CA ILE A 33 7.94 2.77 -20.43
C ILE A 33 7.35 3.56 -21.60
N ALA A 34 8.17 4.15 -22.45
CA ALA A 34 7.74 4.91 -23.62
C ALA A 34 6.97 4.03 -24.61
N ASP A 35 7.51 2.86 -24.92
CA ASP A 35 6.88 1.88 -25.82
C ASP A 35 5.52 1.43 -25.28
N ALA A 36 5.46 1.11 -23.99
CA ALA A 36 4.22 0.71 -23.32
C ALA A 36 3.18 1.83 -23.20
N ALA A 37 3.62 3.10 -23.16
CA ALA A 37 2.76 4.28 -23.12
C ALA A 37 2.35 4.77 -24.52
N GLY A 38 2.93 4.21 -25.60
CA GLY A 38 2.70 4.67 -26.96
C GLY A 38 3.24 6.09 -27.24
N VAL A 39 4.34 6.48 -26.55
CA VAL A 39 4.92 7.81 -26.68
C VAL A 39 6.40 7.77 -27.08
N ASN A 40 6.94 8.89 -27.53
CA ASN A 40 8.38 8.98 -27.78
C ASN A 40 9.12 9.08 -26.43
N ARG A 41 10.24 8.33 -26.31
CA ARG A 41 11.13 8.35 -25.12
C ARG A 41 11.58 9.76 -24.72
N THR A 42 11.73 10.69 -25.68
CA THR A 42 12.09 12.08 -25.39
C THR A 42 11.08 12.79 -24.51
N LEU A 43 9.78 12.40 -24.55
CA LEU A 43 8.73 12.96 -23.71
C LEU A 43 8.91 12.57 -22.23
N ILE A 44 9.43 11.38 -21.95
CA ILE A 44 9.74 10.98 -20.55
C ILE A 44 10.84 11.90 -19.99
N ASN A 45 11.89 12.15 -20.77
CA ASN A 45 12.95 13.07 -20.37
C ASN A 45 12.45 14.52 -20.26
N TYR A 46 11.54 14.92 -21.14
CA TYR A 46 10.95 16.26 -21.10
C TYR A 46 10.12 16.49 -19.82
N TYR A 47 9.24 15.54 -19.45
CA TYR A 47 8.35 15.69 -18.28
C TYR A 47 9.06 15.41 -16.95
N PHE A 48 9.90 14.37 -16.92
CA PHE A 48 10.41 13.83 -15.66
C PHE A 48 11.94 13.93 -15.52
N ARG A 49 12.66 14.35 -16.54
CA ARG A 49 14.12 14.48 -16.56
C ARG A 49 14.88 13.15 -16.52
N SER A 50 14.41 12.18 -15.73
CA SER A 50 15.04 10.87 -15.61
C SER A 50 13.99 9.81 -15.25
N ARG A 51 14.35 8.55 -15.47
CA ARG A 51 13.58 7.38 -15.02
C ARG A 51 13.35 7.40 -13.51
N ASN A 52 14.37 7.78 -12.73
CA ASN A 52 14.29 7.79 -11.27
C ASN A 52 13.33 8.88 -10.75
N ASN A 53 13.30 10.04 -11.40
CA ASN A 53 12.34 11.08 -11.06
C ASN A 53 10.90 10.66 -11.42
N LEU A 54 10.69 10.04 -12.58
CA LEU A 54 9.38 9.47 -12.93
C LEU A 54 8.95 8.44 -11.88
N PHE A 55 9.86 7.51 -11.52
CA PHE A 55 9.59 6.52 -10.50
C PHE A 55 9.19 7.18 -9.16
N LYS A 56 10.00 8.14 -8.69
CA LYS A 56 9.71 8.87 -7.46
C LYS A 56 8.35 9.57 -7.51
N THR A 57 8.03 10.23 -8.62
CA THR A 57 6.74 10.93 -8.79
C THR A 57 5.57 9.97 -8.63
N VAL A 58 5.57 8.83 -9.35
CA VAL A 58 4.46 7.87 -9.29
C VAL A 58 4.39 7.13 -7.97
N PHE A 59 5.52 6.90 -7.33
CA PHE A 59 5.61 6.32 -5.99
C PHE A 59 5.01 7.25 -4.92
N ASP A 60 5.43 8.52 -4.92
CA ASP A 60 4.93 9.52 -3.97
C ASP A 60 3.41 9.73 -4.14
N GLU A 61 2.89 9.72 -5.38
CA GLU A 61 1.46 9.78 -5.67
C GLU A 61 0.71 8.57 -5.11
N ALA A 62 1.18 7.35 -5.37
CA ALA A 62 0.55 6.12 -4.88
C ALA A 62 0.52 6.09 -3.34
N LYS A 63 1.63 6.42 -2.69
CA LYS A 63 1.70 6.48 -1.21
C LYS A 63 0.84 7.58 -0.61
N LYS A 64 0.77 8.75 -1.24
CA LYS A 64 -0.09 9.85 -0.78
C LYS A 64 -1.57 9.46 -0.83
N MET A 65 -1.99 8.75 -1.88
CA MET A 65 -3.37 8.26 -2.00
C MET A 65 -3.70 7.28 -0.85
N GLU A 66 -2.81 6.32 -0.58
CA GLU A 66 -2.97 5.35 0.51
C GLU A 66 -3.05 6.04 1.87
N VAL A 67 -2.08 6.93 2.16
CA VAL A 67 -2.03 7.68 3.42
C VAL A 67 -3.31 8.49 3.62
N ASN A 68 -3.77 9.22 2.61
CA ASN A 68 -4.98 10.03 2.72
C ASN A 68 -6.23 9.18 3.00
N LYS A 69 -6.36 8.00 2.37
CA LYS A 69 -7.46 7.06 2.66
C LYS A 69 -7.42 6.59 4.12
N ILE A 70 -6.25 6.16 4.59
CA ILE A 70 -6.06 5.68 5.97
C ILE A 70 -6.35 6.81 6.96
N ASP A 71 -5.82 8.01 6.75
CA ASP A 71 -6.03 9.15 7.63
C ASP A 71 -7.52 9.52 7.73
N SER A 72 -8.24 9.50 6.60
CA SER A 72 -9.69 9.78 6.59
C SER A 72 -10.48 8.74 7.43
N ILE A 73 -10.07 7.47 7.40
CA ILE A 73 -10.68 6.40 8.21
C ILE A 73 -10.37 6.62 9.69
N MET A 74 -9.11 6.88 10.04
CA MET A 74 -8.67 7.03 11.42
C MET A 74 -9.27 8.27 12.10
N LEU A 75 -9.49 9.35 11.34
CA LEU A 75 -10.12 10.60 11.80
C LEU A 75 -11.66 10.56 11.78
N SER A 76 -12.28 9.53 11.24
CA SER A 76 -13.75 9.41 11.17
C SER A 76 -14.37 9.18 12.57
N ASN A 77 -15.68 9.35 12.66
CA ASN A 77 -16.47 9.07 13.88
C ASN A 77 -16.88 7.60 14.05
N LEU A 78 -16.29 6.69 13.27
CA LEU A 78 -16.53 5.25 13.38
C LEU A 78 -15.99 4.70 14.70
N ASP A 79 -16.58 3.62 15.19
CA ASP A 79 -16.01 2.88 16.32
C ASP A 79 -14.66 2.22 15.95
N PHE A 80 -13.89 1.80 16.96
CA PHE A 80 -12.55 1.30 16.76
C PHE A 80 -12.50 0.06 15.84
N LYS A 81 -13.44 -0.88 16.04
CA LYS A 81 -13.52 -2.11 15.21
C LYS A 81 -13.87 -1.79 13.75
N GLN A 82 -14.75 -0.83 13.53
CA GLN A 82 -15.10 -0.35 12.20
C GLN A 82 -13.91 0.33 11.51
N LYS A 83 -13.16 1.17 12.23
CA LYS A 83 -11.93 1.79 11.70
C LYS A 83 -10.92 0.73 11.25
N ILE A 84 -10.67 -0.27 12.08
CA ILE A 84 -9.77 -1.38 11.73
C ILE A 84 -10.32 -2.17 10.53
N SER A 85 -11.61 -2.43 10.49
CA SER A 85 -12.27 -3.09 9.35
C SER A 85 -12.04 -2.34 8.03
N HIS A 86 -12.25 -1.02 8.02
CA HIS A 86 -12.00 -0.19 6.83
C HIS A 86 -10.52 -0.07 6.48
N PHE A 87 -9.63 -0.06 7.47
CA PHE A 87 -8.19 -0.10 7.23
C PHE A 87 -7.79 -1.39 6.49
N ILE A 88 -8.34 -2.54 6.91
CA ILE A 88 -8.11 -3.83 6.24
C ILE A 88 -8.60 -3.77 4.79
N ASP A 89 -9.82 -3.29 4.56
CA ASP A 89 -10.38 -3.15 3.20
C ASP A 89 -9.47 -2.31 2.31
N THR A 90 -9.07 -1.13 2.79
CA THR A 90 -8.18 -0.22 2.06
C THR A 90 -6.85 -0.88 1.71
N SER A 91 -6.25 -1.61 2.66
CA SER A 91 -4.97 -2.31 2.43
C SER A 91 -5.12 -3.43 1.39
N LEU A 92 -6.20 -4.20 1.44
CA LEU A 92 -6.48 -5.26 0.46
C LEU A 92 -6.77 -4.68 -0.94
N GLU A 93 -7.55 -3.60 -1.03
CA GLU A 93 -7.82 -2.90 -2.29
C GLU A 93 -6.55 -2.35 -2.93
N MET A 94 -5.71 -1.66 -2.15
CA MET A 94 -4.42 -1.12 -2.63
C MET A 94 -3.50 -2.24 -3.12
N ASN A 95 -3.45 -3.36 -2.42
CA ASN A 95 -2.66 -4.51 -2.89
C ASN A 95 -3.24 -5.12 -4.17
N HIS A 96 -4.56 -5.18 -4.33
CA HIS A 96 -5.17 -5.65 -5.57
C HIS A 96 -4.80 -4.75 -6.75
N GLU A 97 -4.76 -3.44 -6.54
CA GLU A 97 -4.38 -2.47 -7.56
C GLU A 97 -2.85 -2.48 -7.83
N TYR A 98 -2.05 -2.52 -6.76
CA TYR A 98 -0.58 -2.43 -6.79
C TYR A 98 0.10 -3.54 -5.97
N PRO A 99 0.04 -4.80 -6.41
CA PRO A 99 0.48 -5.97 -5.63
C PRO A 99 1.98 -5.95 -5.26
N TYR A 100 2.80 -5.18 -5.96
CA TYR A 100 4.25 -5.08 -5.70
C TYR A 100 4.67 -3.80 -4.95
N LEU A 101 3.72 -2.91 -4.61
CA LEU A 101 4.06 -1.62 -3.98
C LEU A 101 4.71 -1.82 -2.61
N GLU A 102 4.14 -2.65 -1.73
CA GLU A 102 4.67 -2.90 -0.39
C GLU A 102 6.05 -3.57 -0.41
N THR A 103 6.25 -4.56 -1.28
CA THR A 103 7.56 -5.21 -1.47
C THR A 103 8.62 -4.19 -1.89
N TYR A 104 8.23 -3.25 -2.76
CA TYR A 104 9.13 -2.19 -3.19
C TYR A 104 9.47 -1.25 -2.04
N ILE A 105 8.49 -0.83 -1.24
CA ILE A 105 8.71 0.06 -0.07
C ILE A 105 9.74 -0.54 0.88
N VAL A 106 9.56 -1.79 1.26
CA VAL A 106 10.49 -2.51 2.15
C VAL A 106 11.90 -2.54 1.54
N SER A 107 12.00 -2.86 0.25
CA SER A 107 13.28 -2.85 -0.47
C SER A 107 13.97 -1.48 -0.44
N GLN A 108 13.23 -0.39 -0.65
CA GLN A 108 13.79 0.97 -0.66
C GLN A 108 14.24 1.42 0.73
N ILE A 109 13.47 1.11 1.76
CA ILE A 109 13.84 1.41 3.17
C ILE A 109 15.13 0.66 3.54
N ASN A 110 15.26 -0.62 3.15
CA ASN A 110 16.46 -1.40 3.38
C ASN A 110 17.70 -0.86 2.64
N GLN A 111 17.51 -0.12 1.56
CA GLN A 111 18.57 0.58 0.82
C GLN A 111 18.88 1.98 1.38
N GLY A 112 18.28 2.36 2.51
CA GLY A 112 18.55 3.63 3.20
C GLY A 112 17.68 4.80 2.72
N LEU A 113 16.68 4.56 1.88
CA LEU A 113 15.70 5.60 1.54
C LEU A 113 14.77 5.84 2.74
N THR A 114 14.71 7.08 3.17
CA THR A 114 13.79 7.49 4.25
C THR A 114 12.46 7.94 3.64
N TYR A 115 11.39 7.25 4.01
CA TYR A 115 10.04 7.74 3.77
C TYR A 115 9.58 8.53 5.00
N LYS A 116 9.56 9.85 4.88
CA LYS A 116 9.04 10.72 5.95
C LYS A 116 7.55 10.94 5.70
N ARG A 117 6.73 10.42 6.60
CA ARG A 117 5.31 10.76 6.71
C ARG A 117 5.17 11.93 7.68
N GLU A 118 4.38 12.93 7.32
CA GLU A 118 4.04 14.02 8.21
C GLU A 118 3.08 13.54 9.32
N ASN A 119 3.13 14.17 10.49
CA ASN A 119 2.24 13.93 11.63
C ASN A 119 2.20 12.48 12.17
N VAL A 120 3.22 11.66 11.88
CA VAL A 120 3.27 10.25 12.34
C VAL A 120 3.14 10.13 13.85
N LYS A 121 3.77 11.02 14.60
CA LYS A 121 3.77 10.97 16.06
C LYS A 121 2.38 11.19 16.64
N GLU A 122 1.69 12.24 16.22
CA GLU A 122 0.34 12.57 16.70
C GLU A 122 -0.68 11.50 16.32
N GLN A 123 -0.61 11.00 15.08
CA GLN A 123 -1.48 9.92 14.61
C GLN A 123 -1.23 8.61 15.37
N SER A 124 0.03 8.30 15.68
CA SER A 124 0.37 7.11 16.46
C SER A 124 -0.11 7.22 17.90
N GLU A 125 0.03 8.38 18.53
CA GLU A 125 -0.45 8.63 19.89
C GLU A 125 -1.98 8.46 20.00
N GLU A 126 -2.74 9.02 19.05
CA GLU A 126 -4.19 8.86 19.01
C GLU A 126 -4.61 7.41 18.73
N PHE A 127 -3.92 6.73 17.81
CA PHE A 127 -4.16 5.30 17.58
C PHE A 127 -3.94 4.47 18.85
N PHE A 128 -2.81 4.66 19.54
CA PHE A 128 -2.51 3.92 20.77
C PHE A 128 -3.47 4.23 21.91
N LYS A 129 -4.00 5.45 21.98
CA LYS A 129 -5.07 5.81 22.92
C LYS A 129 -6.36 5.04 22.62
N ASN A 130 -6.75 4.93 21.35
CA ASN A 130 -7.91 4.14 20.95
C ASN A 130 -7.72 2.64 21.23
N VAL A 131 -6.52 2.10 21.03
CA VAL A 131 -6.16 0.71 21.38
C VAL A 131 -6.34 0.48 22.89
N LYS A 132 -5.79 1.38 23.75
CA LYS A 132 -5.93 1.27 25.20
C LYS A 132 -7.39 1.29 25.62
N LYS A 133 -8.19 2.22 25.07
CA LYS A 133 -9.61 2.30 25.34
C LYS A 133 -10.35 1.00 24.97
N ALA A 134 -10.04 0.42 23.82
CA ALA A 134 -10.63 -0.86 23.39
C ALA A 134 -10.25 -2.03 24.31
N MET A 135 -9.06 -2.00 24.94
CA MET A 135 -8.68 -2.96 25.99
C MET A 135 -9.50 -2.76 27.27
N GLU A 136 -9.67 -1.51 27.73
CA GLU A 136 -10.46 -1.16 28.92
C GLU A 136 -11.93 -1.55 28.74
N GLU A 137 -12.47 -1.40 27.55
CA GLU A 137 -13.84 -1.80 27.17
C GLU A 137 -13.98 -3.32 26.95
N GLY A 138 -12.87 -4.09 27.02
CA GLY A 138 -12.87 -5.54 26.83
C GLY A 138 -13.07 -6.00 25.38
N ILE A 139 -12.94 -5.09 24.41
CA ILE A 139 -13.13 -5.35 22.97
C ILE A 139 -11.95 -6.14 22.38
N ILE A 140 -10.75 -5.90 22.91
CA ILE A 140 -9.53 -6.62 22.54
C ILE A 140 -8.82 -7.15 23.79
N GLU A 141 -7.95 -8.17 23.62
CA GLU A 141 -7.15 -8.70 24.71
C GLU A 141 -6.11 -7.68 25.20
N PRO A 142 -5.85 -7.59 26.53
CA PRO A 142 -4.80 -6.73 27.07
C PRO A 142 -3.42 -7.10 26.51
N MET A 143 -2.72 -6.11 25.96
CA MET A 143 -1.34 -6.21 25.47
C MET A 143 -0.70 -4.83 25.42
N GLU A 144 0.59 -4.75 25.14
CA GLU A 144 1.19 -3.46 24.79
C GLU A 144 0.59 -2.93 23.49
N PRO A 145 0.14 -1.65 23.43
CA PRO A 145 -0.53 -1.10 22.24
C PRO A 145 0.28 -1.25 20.93
N ILE A 146 1.62 -1.21 21.03
CA ILE A 146 2.49 -1.46 19.87
C ILE A 146 2.37 -2.89 19.36
N GLN A 147 2.12 -3.88 20.22
CA GLN A 147 1.93 -5.27 19.81
C GLN A 147 0.62 -5.46 19.04
N PHE A 148 -0.44 -4.73 19.44
CA PHE A 148 -1.67 -4.72 18.65
C PHE A 148 -1.41 -4.19 17.23
N LEU A 149 -0.69 -3.07 17.10
CA LEU A 149 -0.31 -2.52 15.79
C LEU A 149 0.51 -3.52 14.98
N LEU A 150 1.52 -4.15 15.57
CA LEU A 150 2.35 -5.15 14.90
C LEU A 150 1.53 -6.36 14.45
N ASN A 151 0.65 -6.88 15.30
CA ASN A 151 -0.25 -7.97 14.94
C ASN A 151 -1.16 -7.58 13.77
N MET A 152 -1.80 -6.42 13.83
CA MET A 152 -2.67 -5.91 12.77
C MET A 152 -1.92 -5.79 11.44
N VAL A 153 -0.80 -5.07 11.44
CA VAL A 153 -0.01 -4.86 10.21
C VAL A 153 0.57 -6.15 9.67
N SER A 154 1.08 -7.03 10.52
CA SER A 154 1.63 -8.33 10.11
C SER A 154 0.57 -9.24 9.51
N LEU A 155 -0.60 -9.34 10.16
CA LEU A 155 -1.70 -10.15 9.66
C LEU A 155 -2.22 -9.69 8.31
N ILE A 156 -2.15 -8.40 8.01
CA ILE A 156 -2.61 -7.83 6.73
C ILE A 156 -1.49 -7.90 5.69
N ASN A 157 -0.31 -7.35 5.99
CA ASN A 157 0.71 -7.08 4.98
C ASN A 157 1.62 -8.28 4.71
N PHE A 158 1.84 -9.18 5.67
CA PHE A 158 2.70 -10.35 5.44
C PHE A 158 2.25 -11.18 4.23
N PRO A 159 0.99 -11.64 4.14
CA PRO A 159 0.57 -12.41 2.97
C PRO A 159 0.67 -11.60 1.68
N LEU A 160 0.47 -10.28 1.72
CA LEU A 160 0.52 -9.42 0.54
C LEU A 160 1.96 -9.23 0.04
N ALA A 161 2.88 -8.85 0.94
CA ALA A 161 4.29 -8.63 0.61
C ALA A 161 5.02 -9.93 0.24
N MET A 162 4.63 -11.05 0.86
CA MET A 162 5.26 -12.35 0.68
C MET A 162 4.55 -13.25 -0.35
N ARG A 163 3.63 -12.69 -1.15
CA ARG A 163 2.87 -13.43 -2.16
C ARG A 163 3.71 -14.37 -3.00
N PRO A 164 4.82 -13.94 -3.66
CA PRO A 164 5.60 -14.83 -4.50
C PRO A 164 6.17 -16.03 -3.72
N LEU A 165 6.67 -15.79 -2.53
CA LEU A 165 7.21 -16.85 -1.66
C LEU A 165 6.15 -17.83 -1.19
N LEU A 166 4.96 -17.33 -0.83
CA LEU A 166 3.85 -18.17 -0.38
C LEU A 166 3.33 -19.05 -1.54
N GLN A 167 3.20 -18.49 -2.73
CA GLN A 167 2.76 -19.24 -3.91
C GLN A 167 3.76 -20.33 -4.28
N GLU A 168 5.06 -20.01 -4.28
CA GLU A 168 6.13 -20.96 -4.57
C GLU A 168 6.19 -22.08 -3.51
N ASN A 169 6.27 -21.75 -2.22
CA ASN A 169 6.44 -22.72 -1.16
C ASN A 169 5.20 -23.61 -0.94
N LEU A 170 4.00 -23.07 -1.11
CA LEU A 170 2.75 -23.80 -0.92
C LEU A 170 2.19 -24.38 -2.22
N GLN A 171 2.83 -24.10 -3.36
CA GLN A 171 2.41 -24.54 -4.69
C GLN A 171 0.94 -24.18 -5.01
N ILE A 172 0.52 -22.98 -4.60
CA ILE A 172 -0.84 -22.48 -4.82
C ILE A 172 -0.91 -21.56 -6.03
N THR A 173 -2.01 -21.68 -6.78
CA THR A 173 -2.27 -20.83 -7.96
C THR A 173 -2.71 -19.42 -7.56
N ASP A 174 -2.73 -18.51 -8.53
CA ASP A 174 -3.26 -17.15 -8.33
C ASP A 174 -4.72 -17.17 -7.87
N GLU A 175 -5.54 -18.07 -8.43
CA GLU A 175 -6.97 -18.19 -8.08
C GLU A 175 -7.14 -18.59 -6.61
N VAL A 176 -6.36 -19.59 -6.15
CA VAL A 176 -6.37 -20.02 -4.75
C VAL A 176 -5.91 -18.90 -3.84
N TYR A 177 -4.82 -18.21 -4.22
CA TYR A 177 -4.32 -17.08 -3.45
C TYR A 177 -5.35 -15.95 -3.35
N GLN A 178 -6.02 -15.57 -4.45
CA GLN A 178 -7.07 -14.56 -4.44
C GLN A 178 -8.26 -14.97 -3.57
N GLN A 179 -8.60 -16.25 -3.54
CA GLN A 179 -9.66 -16.75 -2.65
C GLN A 179 -9.27 -16.61 -1.18
N LEU A 180 -8.03 -16.94 -0.81
CA LEU A 180 -7.51 -16.74 0.55
C LEU A 180 -7.57 -15.27 1.00
N LEU A 181 -7.33 -14.33 0.09
CA LEU A 181 -7.43 -12.89 0.40
C LEU A 181 -8.87 -12.43 0.62
N LYS A 182 -9.87 -13.02 -0.03
CA LYS A 182 -11.29 -12.66 0.22
C LYS A 182 -11.71 -12.93 1.66
N ASP A 183 -11.23 -14.02 2.23
CA ASP A 183 -11.57 -14.41 3.60
C ASP A 183 -10.69 -13.69 4.65
N ARG A 184 -9.63 -13.01 4.19
CA ARG A 184 -8.59 -12.46 5.07
C ARG A 184 -9.12 -11.43 6.05
N LYS A 185 -10.02 -10.57 5.63
CA LYS A 185 -10.63 -9.54 6.49
C LYS A 185 -11.30 -10.16 7.71
N GLU A 186 -12.15 -11.14 7.49
CA GLU A 186 -12.87 -11.80 8.58
C GLU A 186 -11.93 -12.52 9.54
N ILE A 187 -10.93 -13.21 9.00
CA ILE A 187 -9.90 -13.90 9.80
C ILE A 187 -9.11 -12.90 10.66
N VAL A 188 -8.67 -11.78 10.08
CA VAL A 188 -7.92 -10.75 10.82
C VAL A 188 -8.77 -10.15 11.92
N LEU A 189 -10.03 -9.78 11.64
CA LEU A 189 -10.94 -9.24 12.64
C LEU A 189 -11.21 -10.22 13.79
N LYS A 190 -11.44 -11.51 13.49
CA LYS A 190 -11.61 -12.55 14.51
C LYS A 190 -10.34 -12.78 15.35
N THR A 191 -9.16 -12.54 14.78
CA THR A 191 -7.89 -12.71 15.51
C THR A 191 -7.59 -11.52 16.41
N LEU A 192 -7.98 -10.30 16.00
CA LEU A 192 -7.67 -9.08 16.74
C LEU A 192 -8.72 -8.71 17.81
N PHE A 193 -9.96 -9.10 17.61
CA PHE A 193 -11.09 -8.70 18.47
C PHE A 193 -11.69 -9.91 19.17
N LYS A 194 -12.12 -9.70 20.41
CA LYS A 194 -12.94 -10.68 21.13
C LYS A 194 -14.30 -10.85 20.46
N ASN A 195 -14.83 -12.07 20.56
CA ASN A 195 -16.19 -12.39 20.12
C ASN A 195 -17.23 -11.82 21.11
#